data_b72899577b662c1e22adc2fa1f4711f1
#
_entry.id   b72899577b662c1e22adc2fa1f4711f1
#
_cell.length_a   1.000
_cell.length_b   1.000
_cell.length_c   1.000
_cell.angle_alpha   90.00
_cell.angle_beta   90.00
_cell.angle_gamma   90.00
#
_symmetry.space_group_name_H-M   'P 1'
#
loop_
_entity.id
_entity.type
_entity.pdbx_description
1 polymer ?
#
loop_
_entity_poly.entity_id
_entity_poly.type
_entity_poly.pdbx_seq_one_letter_code
_entity_poly.pdbx_strand_id
1 'polypeptide(L)'
;MGVLIKINSMLDNISSTEKKVGEYILENPDKIKDLNTYELANITKTSQATVVRFAKRLGFKGFPAFKLALSQDLGNRKAESHVNIMHEEIKPDDSFEIIGRKISNENITAISDTYEVTDFTELEKAVVMLSKARKIMLAGIGFSGIVAKDFYYKLLELGKHAMIEVDTHMQLSCLSTMGEDDVLFVISHSGKTMEMYNVVKVAKSKGXXXXXX
;
A
#
# COMPACT_ATOMS: atom_id res chain seq x y z
N MET A 1 11.24 2.73 8.69
CA MET A 1 10.19 3.11 7.70
C MET A 1 10.43 4.55 7.29
N GLY A 2 10.63 4.77 6.00
CA GLY A 2 10.91 6.10 5.45
C GLY A 2 9.71 7.05 5.60
N VAL A 3 10.02 8.33 5.83
CA VAL A 3 8.99 9.35 6.07
C VAL A 3 8.05 9.51 4.87
N LEU A 4 8.60 9.49 3.65
CA LEU A 4 7.81 9.64 2.42
C LEU A 4 6.87 8.45 2.20
N ILE A 5 7.34 7.22 2.48
CA ILE A 5 6.52 6.01 2.38
C ILE A 5 5.33 6.11 3.35
N LYS A 6 5.60 6.56 4.58
CA LYS A 6 4.58 6.74 5.61
C LYS A 6 3.52 7.78 5.21
N ILE A 7 3.95 8.87 4.56
CA ILE A 7 3.00 9.86 4.02
C ILE A 7 2.10 9.21 2.97
N ASN A 8 2.71 8.53 2.00
CA ASN A 8 1.97 7.93 0.88
C ASN A 8 0.91 6.93 1.37
N SER A 9 1.27 6.06 2.32
CA SER A 9 0.34 5.04 2.86
C SER A 9 -0.85 5.64 3.62
N MET A 10 -0.74 6.90 4.06
CA MET A 10 -1.79 7.56 4.84
C MET A 10 -2.71 8.47 4.01
N LEU A 11 -2.35 8.82 2.77
CA LEU A 11 -3.06 9.85 1.99
C LEU A 11 -4.57 9.60 1.83
N ASP A 12 -4.97 8.34 1.73
CA ASP A 12 -6.38 7.99 1.53
C ASP A 12 -7.19 7.96 2.85
N ASN A 13 -6.50 8.05 3.99
CA ASN A 13 -7.11 7.90 5.31
C ASN A 13 -7.04 9.19 6.16
N ILE A 14 -6.74 10.34 5.53
CA ILE A 14 -6.63 11.63 6.21
C ILE A 14 -7.61 12.66 5.61
N SER A 15 -7.80 13.78 6.30
CA SER A 15 -8.71 14.83 5.84
C SER A 15 -8.20 15.48 4.55
N SER A 16 -9.11 16.05 3.75
CA SER A 16 -8.77 16.73 2.49
C SER A 16 -7.73 17.83 2.66
N THR A 17 -7.73 18.52 3.79
CA THR A 17 -6.75 19.58 4.09
C THR A 17 -5.37 19.00 4.44
N GLU A 18 -5.33 17.89 5.18
CA GLU A 18 -4.07 17.18 5.46
C GLU A 18 -3.51 16.52 4.20
N LYS A 19 -4.39 16.04 3.32
CA LYS A 19 -4.01 15.43 2.04
C LYS A 19 -3.24 16.42 1.17
N LYS A 20 -3.69 17.68 1.07
CA LYS A 20 -2.96 18.75 0.35
C LYS A 20 -1.54 18.96 0.88
N VAL A 21 -1.37 18.88 2.21
CA VAL A 21 -0.04 19.00 2.84
C VAL A 21 0.83 17.79 2.44
N GLY A 22 0.28 16.60 2.55
CA GLY A 22 0.99 15.35 2.21
C GLY A 22 1.40 15.29 0.74
N GLU A 23 0.48 15.61 -0.17
CA GLU A 23 0.73 15.63 -1.62
C GLU A 23 1.86 16.62 -1.97
N TYR A 24 1.80 17.84 -1.45
CA TYR A 24 2.85 18.83 -1.69
C TYR A 24 4.22 18.35 -1.20
N ILE A 25 4.28 17.71 -0.01
CA ILE A 25 5.53 17.17 0.53
C ILE A 25 6.08 16.05 -0.36
N LEU A 26 5.22 15.17 -0.86
CA LEU A 26 5.62 14.08 -1.76
C LEU A 26 6.17 14.61 -3.10
N GLU A 27 5.55 15.68 -3.63
CA GLU A 27 5.99 16.30 -4.89
C GLU A 27 7.27 17.14 -4.72
N ASN A 28 7.52 17.69 -3.53
CA ASN A 28 8.61 18.65 -3.32
C ASN A 28 9.42 18.34 -2.04
N PRO A 29 9.89 17.10 -1.83
CA PRO A 29 10.47 16.71 -0.54
C PRO A 29 11.74 17.52 -0.18
N ASP A 30 12.58 17.81 -1.15
CA ASP A 30 13.83 18.57 -0.91
C ASP A 30 13.56 20.02 -0.47
N LYS A 31 12.45 20.60 -0.89
CA LYS A 31 12.10 22.00 -0.52
C LYS A 31 11.63 22.13 0.92
N ILE A 32 11.12 21.04 1.51
CA ILE A 32 10.52 21.07 2.85
C ILE A 32 11.52 21.46 3.94
N LYS A 33 12.79 21.11 3.75
CA LYS A 33 13.88 21.46 4.71
C LYS A 33 13.96 22.97 4.96
N ASP A 34 13.67 23.78 3.93
CA ASP A 34 13.82 25.24 3.96
C ASP A 34 12.52 25.96 4.39
N LEU A 35 11.39 25.26 4.44
CA LEU A 35 10.09 25.85 4.76
C LEU A 35 9.78 25.77 6.25
N ASN A 36 9.14 26.83 6.78
CA ASN A 36 8.54 26.80 8.11
C ASN A 36 7.04 26.45 8.02
N THR A 37 6.40 26.28 9.18
CA THR A 37 4.99 25.89 9.28
C THR A 37 4.06 26.88 8.55
N TYR A 38 4.35 28.18 8.67
CA TYR A 38 3.56 29.24 8.04
C TYR A 38 3.68 29.20 6.51
N GLU A 39 4.89 29.04 6.00
CA GLU A 39 5.15 29.00 4.57
C GLU A 39 4.49 27.77 3.93
N LEU A 40 4.64 26.60 4.55
CA LEU A 40 4.01 25.38 4.03
C LEU A 40 2.47 25.49 4.05
N ALA A 41 1.92 26.07 5.13
CA ALA A 41 0.47 26.31 5.23
C ALA A 41 -0.04 27.20 4.09
N ASN A 42 0.70 28.29 3.79
CA ASN A 42 0.34 29.21 2.69
C ASN A 42 0.39 28.52 1.33
N ILE A 43 1.48 27.80 1.06
CA ILE A 43 1.66 27.08 -0.23
C ILE A 43 0.54 26.06 -0.44
N THR A 44 0.20 25.29 0.59
CA THR A 44 -0.82 24.24 0.49
C THR A 44 -2.25 24.77 0.68
N LYS A 45 -2.42 26.07 0.90
CA LYS A 45 -3.70 26.74 1.18
C LYS A 45 -4.43 26.07 2.35
N THR A 46 -3.68 25.83 3.44
CA THR A 46 -4.19 25.23 4.68
C THR A 46 -3.83 26.12 5.88
N SER A 47 -4.14 25.66 7.09
CA SER A 47 -3.74 26.37 8.32
C SER A 47 -2.45 25.79 8.90
N GLN A 48 -1.72 26.60 9.67
CA GLN A 48 -0.55 26.12 10.43
C GLN A 48 -0.93 24.96 11.35
N ALA A 49 -2.13 25.00 11.93
CA ALA A 49 -2.65 23.94 12.78
C ALA A 49 -2.79 22.62 11.99
N THR A 50 -3.18 22.69 10.69
CA THR A 50 -3.26 21.52 9.81
C THR A 50 -1.87 20.91 9.59
N VAL A 51 -0.85 21.74 9.33
CA VAL A 51 0.53 21.29 9.13
C VAL A 51 1.06 20.58 10.39
N VAL A 52 0.81 21.16 11.56
CA VAL A 52 1.24 20.58 12.85
C VAL A 52 0.50 19.26 13.12
N ARG A 53 -0.81 19.23 12.87
CA ARG A 53 -1.64 18.04 13.06
C ARG A 53 -1.20 16.90 12.11
N PHE A 54 -0.90 17.22 10.86
CA PHE A 54 -0.35 16.28 9.89
C PHE A 54 0.94 15.63 10.41
N ALA A 55 1.90 16.45 10.89
CA ALA A 55 3.15 15.94 11.47
C ALA A 55 2.90 15.03 12.68
N LYS A 56 1.94 15.39 13.54
CA LYS A 56 1.58 14.60 14.72
C LYS A 56 0.92 13.27 14.33
N ARG A 57 0.08 13.27 13.30
CA ARG A 57 -0.57 12.05 12.79
C ARG A 57 0.46 11.07 12.25
N LEU A 58 1.56 11.56 11.68
CA LEU A 58 2.70 10.75 11.25
C LEU A 58 3.56 10.25 12.43
N GLY A 59 3.19 10.58 13.68
CA GLY A 59 3.89 10.13 14.87
C GLY A 59 5.02 11.06 15.35
N PHE A 60 5.15 12.26 14.78
CA PHE A 60 6.19 13.20 15.18
C PHE A 60 5.65 14.17 16.24
N LYS A 61 6.53 14.69 17.10
CA LYS A 61 6.15 15.67 18.16
C LYS A 61 5.65 17.01 17.58
N GLY A 62 5.90 17.27 16.30
CA GLY A 62 5.50 18.48 15.58
C GLY A 62 6.27 18.63 14.28
N PHE A 63 6.01 19.71 13.56
CA PHE A 63 6.60 19.96 12.24
C PHE A 63 8.14 20.02 12.25
N PRO A 64 8.81 20.66 13.25
CA PRO A 64 10.29 20.63 13.28
C PRO A 64 10.86 19.20 13.40
N ALA A 65 10.27 18.35 14.24
CA ALA A 65 10.70 16.95 14.39
C ALA A 65 10.47 16.17 13.09
N PHE A 66 9.34 16.42 12.44
CA PHE A 66 9.02 15.84 11.12
C PHE A 66 10.06 16.26 10.07
N LYS A 67 10.40 17.58 9.99
CA LYS A 67 11.40 18.10 9.04
C LYS A 67 12.77 17.43 9.23
N LEU A 68 13.19 17.29 10.48
CA LEU A 68 14.47 16.65 10.80
C LEU A 68 14.48 15.19 10.29
N ALA A 69 13.42 14.45 10.61
CA ALA A 69 13.28 13.05 10.16
C ALA A 69 13.24 12.93 8.63
N LEU A 70 12.51 13.84 7.97
CA LEU A 70 12.45 13.88 6.50
C LEU A 70 13.83 14.16 5.92
N SER A 71 14.58 15.12 6.48
CA SER A 71 15.94 15.45 6.01
C SER A 71 16.90 14.27 6.20
N GLN A 72 16.79 13.55 7.31
CA GLN A 72 17.59 12.33 7.56
C GLN A 72 17.23 11.22 6.57
N ASP A 73 15.94 11.02 6.33
CA ASP A 73 15.43 10.03 5.36
C ASP A 73 15.98 10.33 3.95
N LEU A 74 15.91 11.59 3.52
CA LEU A 74 16.45 12.03 2.24
C LEU A 74 17.98 11.90 2.18
N GLY A 75 18.67 12.20 3.27
CA GLY A 75 20.13 12.05 3.38
C GLY A 75 20.56 10.58 3.30
N ASN A 76 19.88 9.70 3.99
CA ASN A 76 20.14 8.26 3.95
C ASN A 76 19.89 7.70 2.55
N ARG A 77 18.80 8.09 1.92
CA ARG A 77 18.48 7.69 0.53
C ARG A 77 19.58 8.12 -0.43
N LYS A 78 20.15 9.33 -0.24
CA LYS A 78 21.28 9.82 -1.06
C LYS A 78 22.59 9.07 -0.77
N ALA A 79 22.80 8.60 0.45
CA ALA A 79 24.01 7.86 0.83
C ALA A 79 23.96 6.38 0.39
N GLU A 80 22.78 5.78 0.39
CA GLU A 80 22.57 4.38 0.01
C GLU A 80 22.41 4.21 -1.51
N SER A 81 22.08 5.29 -2.20
CA SER A 81 21.80 5.23 -3.62
C SER A 81 23.00 5.66 -4.48
N HIS A 82 23.78 4.69 -4.90
CA HIS A 82 24.35 4.78 -6.24
C HIS A 82 23.23 4.63 -7.31
N VAL A 83 21.98 4.53 -6.87
CA VAL A 83 20.80 4.50 -7.72
C VAL A 83 19.86 5.60 -7.21
N ASN A 84 19.87 6.75 -7.84
CA ASN A 84 18.89 7.82 -7.62
C ASN A 84 17.55 7.35 -8.20
N ILE A 85 16.78 6.60 -7.42
CA ILE A 85 15.47 6.09 -7.85
C ILE A 85 14.44 7.16 -7.47
N MET A 86 14.31 8.19 -8.30
CA MET A 86 13.15 9.09 -8.28
C MET A 86 12.07 8.45 -9.17
N HIS A 87 10.81 8.62 -8.80
CA HIS A 87 9.69 8.30 -9.68
C HIS A 87 9.80 9.20 -10.90
N GLU A 88 10.46 8.72 -11.94
CA GLU A 88 10.64 9.45 -13.18
C GLU A 88 9.52 9.12 -14.15
N GLU A 89 8.61 10.07 -14.34
CA GLU A 89 7.53 9.93 -15.32
C GLU A 89 8.09 9.64 -16.73
N ILE A 90 7.51 8.65 -17.39
CA ILE A 90 7.85 8.34 -18.79
C ILE A 90 7.30 9.46 -19.68
N LYS A 91 8.15 10.03 -20.51
CA LYS A 91 7.80 11.13 -21.41
C LYS A 91 7.75 10.63 -22.87
N PRO A 92 6.93 11.29 -23.73
CA PRO A 92 6.82 10.87 -25.13
C PRO A 92 8.13 10.93 -25.91
N ASP A 93 9.09 11.73 -25.46
CA ASP A 93 10.39 11.91 -26.12
C ASP A 93 11.52 11.06 -25.50
N ASP A 94 11.20 10.20 -24.53
CA ASP A 94 12.18 9.27 -23.95
C ASP A 94 12.59 8.20 -24.97
N SER A 95 13.89 7.92 -25.05
CA SER A 95 14.38 6.78 -25.81
C SER A 95 13.95 5.45 -25.14
N PHE A 96 13.93 4.36 -25.90
CA PHE A 96 13.58 3.03 -25.35
C PHE A 96 14.52 2.62 -24.21
N GLU A 97 15.78 3.02 -24.26
CA GLU A 97 16.75 2.77 -23.19
C GLU A 97 16.34 3.50 -21.91
N ILE A 98 15.95 4.78 -22.03
CA ILE A 98 15.48 5.60 -20.91
C ILE A 98 14.19 5.00 -20.32
N ILE A 99 13.23 4.62 -21.18
CA ILE A 99 11.98 3.98 -20.75
C ILE A 99 12.29 2.70 -19.96
N GLY A 100 13.15 1.84 -20.51
CA GLY A 100 13.53 0.58 -19.84
C GLY A 100 14.14 0.81 -18.46
N ARG A 101 15.04 1.82 -18.37
CA ARG A 101 15.66 2.20 -17.09
C ARG A 101 14.62 2.71 -16.09
N LYS A 102 13.70 3.59 -16.52
CA LYS A 102 12.64 4.14 -15.66
C LYS A 102 11.74 3.03 -15.12
N ILE A 103 11.29 2.11 -15.99
CA ILE A 103 10.46 0.97 -15.59
C ILE A 103 11.21 0.08 -14.58
N SER A 104 12.49 -0.21 -14.86
CA SER A 104 13.30 -1.03 -13.94
C SER A 104 13.41 -0.38 -12.56
N ASN A 105 13.73 0.91 -12.54
CA ASN A 105 13.86 1.67 -11.29
C ASN A 105 12.54 1.71 -10.52
N GLU A 106 11.42 1.93 -11.21
CA GLU A 106 10.08 1.93 -10.62
C GLU A 106 9.80 0.60 -9.91
N ASN A 107 10.10 -0.52 -10.58
CA ASN A 107 9.89 -1.84 -10.01
C ASN A 107 10.78 -2.10 -8.78
N ILE A 108 12.06 -1.70 -8.86
CA ILE A 108 12.99 -1.83 -7.72
C ILE A 108 12.47 -1.02 -6.53
N THR A 109 12.04 0.21 -6.78
CA THR A 109 11.48 1.08 -5.72
C THR A 109 10.23 0.45 -5.12
N ALA A 110 9.31 -0.03 -5.94
CA ALA A 110 8.07 -0.64 -5.46
C ALA A 110 8.34 -1.85 -4.55
N ILE A 111 9.32 -2.68 -4.90
CA ILE A 111 9.73 -3.84 -4.09
C ILE A 111 10.32 -3.37 -2.75
N SER A 112 11.25 -2.41 -2.80
CA SER A 112 11.91 -1.88 -1.60
C SER A 112 10.90 -1.23 -0.66
N ASP A 113 10.02 -0.41 -1.20
CA ASP A 113 9.00 0.30 -0.41
C ASP A 113 8.00 -0.70 0.21
N THR A 114 7.63 -1.74 -0.53
CA THR A 114 6.76 -2.81 -0.01
C THR A 114 7.42 -3.49 1.21
N TYR A 115 8.70 -3.85 1.10
CA TYR A 115 9.46 -4.44 2.21
C TYR A 115 9.45 -3.52 3.43
N GLU A 116 9.68 -2.22 3.22
CA GLU A 116 9.76 -1.22 4.30
C GLU A 116 8.45 -1.03 5.06
N VAL A 117 7.30 -1.17 4.38
CA VAL A 117 5.99 -0.98 5.01
C VAL A 117 5.40 -2.30 5.54
N THR A 118 5.99 -3.44 5.20
CA THR A 118 5.45 -4.74 5.61
C THR A 118 5.53 -4.92 7.12
N ASP A 119 4.39 -5.22 7.75
CA ASP A 119 4.34 -5.68 9.14
C ASP A 119 4.59 -7.18 9.15
N PHE A 120 5.82 -7.57 9.46
CA PHE A 120 6.23 -8.97 9.45
C PHE A 120 5.50 -9.80 10.51
N THR A 121 5.01 -9.18 11.59
CA THR A 121 4.20 -9.88 12.59
C THR A 121 2.85 -10.28 12.01
N GLU A 122 2.20 -9.36 11.29
CA GLU A 122 0.93 -9.65 10.63
C GLU A 122 1.11 -10.63 9.46
N LEU A 123 2.22 -10.50 8.73
CA LEU A 123 2.56 -11.44 7.66
C LEU A 123 2.72 -12.87 8.21
N GLU A 124 3.42 -13.03 9.33
CA GLU A 124 3.59 -14.34 9.98
C GLU A 124 2.22 -14.95 10.37
N LYS A 125 1.33 -14.13 10.93
CA LYS A 125 -0.04 -14.58 11.27
C LYS A 125 -0.79 -15.05 10.02
N ALA A 126 -0.67 -14.29 8.91
CA ALA A 126 -1.31 -14.66 7.65
C ALA A 126 -0.77 -16.00 7.12
N VAL A 127 0.55 -16.20 7.16
CA VAL A 127 1.18 -17.46 6.75
C VAL A 127 0.68 -18.63 7.59
N VAL A 128 0.63 -18.46 8.93
CA VAL A 128 0.12 -19.51 9.84
C VAL A 128 -1.35 -19.83 9.51
N MET A 129 -2.16 -18.81 9.29
CA MET A 129 -3.58 -18.97 8.92
C MET A 129 -3.74 -19.76 7.61
N LEU A 130 -3.01 -19.37 6.58
CA LEU A 130 -3.02 -20.05 5.26
C LEU A 130 -2.49 -21.48 5.36
N SER A 131 -1.46 -21.71 6.20
CA SER A 131 -0.86 -23.05 6.36
C SER A 131 -1.83 -24.04 6.99
N LYS A 132 -2.70 -23.59 7.89
CA LYS A 132 -3.66 -24.40 8.63
C LYS A 132 -5.03 -24.53 7.93
N ALA A 133 -5.29 -23.66 6.95
CA ALA A 133 -6.59 -23.61 6.30
C ALA A 133 -6.94 -24.94 5.62
N ARG A 134 -8.19 -25.41 5.82
CA ARG A 134 -8.75 -26.55 5.12
C ARG A 134 -8.96 -26.23 3.64
N LYS A 135 -9.49 -25.05 3.35
CA LYS A 135 -9.65 -24.49 1.98
C LYS A 135 -9.24 -23.02 2.00
N ILE A 136 -8.67 -22.56 0.90
CA ILE A 136 -8.33 -21.15 0.68
C ILE A 136 -9.08 -20.67 -0.54
N MET A 137 -9.93 -19.68 -0.37
CA MET A 137 -10.58 -19.01 -1.50
C MET A 137 -9.90 -17.67 -1.75
N LEU A 138 -9.49 -17.44 -3.01
CA LEU A 138 -8.92 -16.16 -3.43
C LEU A 138 -9.96 -15.36 -4.20
N ALA A 139 -10.01 -14.07 -3.95
CA ALA A 139 -10.94 -13.16 -4.62
C ALA A 139 -10.24 -11.85 -4.99
N GLY A 140 -10.54 -11.33 -6.17
CA GLY A 140 -10.05 -10.06 -6.68
C GLY A 140 -10.72 -9.75 -8.00
N ILE A 141 -10.82 -8.49 -8.38
CA ILE A 141 -11.45 -8.04 -9.61
C ILE A 141 -10.42 -7.32 -10.48
N GLY A 142 -10.51 -7.50 -11.80
CA GLY A 142 -9.60 -6.86 -12.75
C GLY A 142 -8.16 -7.31 -12.53
N PHE A 143 -7.23 -6.37 -12.45
CA PHE A 143 -5.81 -6.67 -12.22
C PHE A 143 -5.58 -7.36 -10.87
N SER A 144 -6.36 -7.03 -9.83
CA SER A 144 -6.29 -7.74 -8.55
C SER A 144 -6.66 -9.22 -8.70
N GLY A 145 -7.59 -9.54 -9.62
CA GLY A 145 -7.93 -10.93 -9.95
C GLY A 145 -6.78 -11.68 -10.62
N ILE A 146 -5.96 -10.98 -11.44
CA ILE A 146 -4.77 -11.58 -12.06
C ILE A 146 -3.73 -11.93 -10.97
N VAL A 147 -3.51 -11.02 -10.03
CA VAL A 147 -2.60 -11.25 -8.89
C VAL A 147 -3.13 -12.41 -8.02
N ALA A 148 -4.43 -12.45 -7.77
CA ALA A 148 -5.07 -13.54 -7.03
C ALA A 148 -4.85 -14.89 -7.76
N LYS A 149 -4.92 -14.89 -9.07
CA LYS A 149 -4.70 -16.11 -9.89
C LYS A 149 -3.24 -16.57 -9.82
N ASP A 150 -2.28 -15.66 -9.86
CA ASP A 150 -0.86 -15.99 -9.66
C ASP A 150 -0.64 -16.65 -8.29
N PHE A 151 -1.22 -16.05 -7.24
CA PHE A 151 -1.12 -16.60 -5.88
C PHE A 151 -1.82 -17.96 -5.77
N TYR A 152 -2.96 -18.13 -6.45
CA TYR A 152 -3.67 -19.43 -6.52
C TYR A 152 -2.74 -20.54 -7.03
N TYR A 153 -2.04 -20.29 -8.15
CA TYR A 153 -1.11 -21.29 -8.69
C TYR A 153 0.01 -21.64 -7.71
N LYS A 154 0.56 -20.64 -7.03
CA LYS A 154 1.61 -20.85 -6.03
C LYS A 154 1.10 -21.70 -4.85
N LEU A 155 -0.14 -21.47 -4.41
CA LEU A 155 -0.75 -22.27 -3.34
C LEU A 155 -0.96 -23.73 -3.79
N LEU A 156 -1.34 -23.96 -5.06
CA LEU A 156 -1.48 -25.33 -5.61
C LEU A 156 -0.12 -26.05 -5.64
N GLU A 157 0.95 -25.33 -6.03
CA GLU A 157 2.31 -25.89 -6.02
C GLU A 157 2.76 -26.29 -4.60
N LEU A 158 2.26 -25.60 -3.58
CA LEU A 158 2.50 -25.92 -2.17
C LEU A 158 1.57 -27.02 -1.63
N GLY A 159 0.73 -27.62 -2.51
CA GLY A 159 -0.20 -28.67 -2.11
C GLY A 159 -1.42 -28.17 -1.33
N LYS A 160 -1.74 -26.89 -1.38
CA LYS A 160 -2.88 -26.33 -0.66
C LYS A 160 -4.18 -26.53 -1.46
N HIS A 161 -5.28 -26.76 -0.75
CA HIS A 161 -6.61 -26.80 -1.35
C HIS A 161 -7.09 -25.36 -1.57
N ALA A 162 -6.72 -24.78 -2.71
CA ALA A 162 -7.07 -23.41 -3.08
C ALA A 162 -8.11 -23.38 -4.20
N MET A 163 -8.89 -22.29 -4.24
CA MET A 163 -9.87 -22.05 -5.28
C MET A 163 -9.89 -20.56 -5.61
N ILE A 164 -10.23 -20.23 -6.83
CA ILE A 164 -10.39 -18.83 -7.26
C ILE A 164 -11.63 -18.73 -8.16
N GLU A 165 -12.40 -17.70 -7.95
CA GLU A 165 -13.54 -17.35 -8.81
C GLU A 165 -13.45 -15.87 -9.19
N VAL A 166 -13.72 -15.58 -10.45
CA VAL A 166 -13.68 -14.22 -10.99
C VAL A 166 -15.05 -13.57 -10.93
N ASP A 167 -16.08 -14.37 -11.13
CA ASP A 167 -17.47 -13.91 -11.08
C ASP A 167 -17.92 -13.76 -9.63
N THR A 168 -18.43 -12.57 -9.29
CA THR A 168 -18.83 -12.23 -7.91
C THR A 168 -19.99 -13.10 -7.38
N HIS A 169 -20.93 -13.50 -8.25
CA HIS A 169 -22.03 -14.38 -7.84
C HIS A 169 -21.50 -15.77 -7.51
N MET A 170 -20.53 -16.25 -8.30
CA MET A 170 -19.87 -17.53 -8.02
C MET A 170 -19.03 -17.45 -6.75
N GLN A 171 -18.36 -16.31 -6.50
CA GLN A 171 -17.64 -16.09 -5.24
C GLN A 171 -18.58 -16.25 -4.04
N LEU A 172 -19.75 -15.62 -4.10
CA LEU A 172 -20.75 -15.71 -3.02
C LEU A 172 -21.29 -17.15 -2.87
N SER A 173 -21.48 -17.85 -3.99
CA SER A 173 -21.92 -19.27 -3.99
C SER A 173 -20.87 -20.17 -3.34
N CYS A 174 -19.61 -19.98 -3.68
CA CYS A 174 -18.50 -20.75 -3.10
C CYS A 174 -18.41 -20.53 -1.57
N LEU A 175 -18.62 -19.30 -1.11
CA LEU A 175 -18.62 -19.01 0.32
C LEU A 175 -19.69 -19.78 1.09
N SER A 176 -20.77 -20.25 0.42
CA SER A 176 -21.80 -21.06 1.08
C SER A 176 -21.26 -22.41 1.58
N THR A 177 -20.13 -22.87 1.00
CA THR A 177 -19.50 -24.15 1.36
C THR A 177 -18.31 -23.97 2.32
N MET A 178 -18.07 -22.75 2.80
CA MET A 178 -16.93 -22.39 3.65
C MET A 178 -17.37 -22.11 5.07
N GLY A 179 -16.45 -22.29 6.01
CA GLY A 179 -16.69 -22.11 7.45
C GLY A 179 -15.41 -21.71 8.19
N GLU A 180 -15.40 -21.96 9.49
CA GLU A 180 -14.36 -21.47 10.44
C GLU A 180 -12.95 -21.97 10.14
N ASP A 181 -12.80 -23.14 9.51
CA ASP A 181 -11.50 -23.72 9.14
C ASP A 181 -11.00 -23.24 7.77
N ASP A 182 -11.75 -22.37 7.11
CA ASP A 182 -11.43 -21.92 5.75
C ASP A 182 -10.99 -20.44 5.74
N VAL A 183 -10.18 -20.08 4.76
CA VAL A 183 -9.65 -18.72 4.62
C VAL A 183 -10.16 -18.10 3.32
N LEU A 184 -10.71 -16.90 3.42
CA LEU A 184 -10.93 -16.03 2.28
C LEU A 184 -9.76 -15.04 2.19
N PHE A 185 -9.03 -15.05 1.08
CA PHE A 185 -7.93 -14.12 0.82
C PHE A 185 -8.37 -13.16 -0.29
N VAL A 186 -8.53 -11.89 0.04
CA VAL A 186 -8.99 -10.86 -0.91
C VAL A 186 -7.84 -9.97 -1.31
N ILE A 187 -7.71 -9.70 -2.60
CA ILE A 187 -6.75 -8.72 -3.14
C ILE A 187 -7.55 -7.55 -3.72
N SER A 188 -7.23 -6.35 -3.27
CA SER A 188 -7.89 -5.13 -3.72
C SER A 188 -6.97 -3.93 -3.62
N HIS A 189 -6.53 -3.39 -4.76
CA HIS A 189 -5.64 -2.23 -4.80
C HIS A 189 -6.23 -1.01 -4.08
N SER A 190 -7.50 -0.71 -4.29
CA SER A 190 -8.14 0.48 -3.68
C SER A 190 -8.71 0.23 -2.28
N GLY A 191 -8.99 -1.03 -1.94
CA GLY A 191 -9.71 -1.39 -0.72
C GLY A 191 -11.19 -0.93 -0.72
N LYS A 192 -11.68 -0.35 -1.81
CA LYS A 192 -13.00 0.30 -1.87
C LYS A 192 -13.98 -0.39 -2.83
N THR A 193 -13.59 -1.49 -3.45
CA THR A 193 -14.44 -2.21 -4.40
C THR A 193 -15.64 -2.83 -3.68
N MET A 194 -16.84 -2.36 -4.00
CA MET A 194 -18.07 -2.75 -3.28
C MET A 194 -18.33 -4.25 -3.34
N GLU A 195 -18.02 -4.88 -4.48
CA GLU A 195 -18.18 -6.33 -4.65
C GLU A 195 -17.31 -7.09 -3.64
N MET A 196 -16.05 -6.64 -3.48
CA MET A 196 -15.13 -7.26 -2.52
C MET A 196 -15.59 -7.04 -1.07
N TYR A 197 -16.13 -5.86 -0.78
CA TYR A 197 -16.73 -5.58 0.53
C TYR A 197 -17.87 -6.59 0.82
N ASN A 198 -18.74 -6.84 -0.15
CA ASN A 198 -19.86 -7.78 0.02
C ASN A 198 -19.36 -9.22 0.23
N VAL A 199 -18.34 -9.62 -0.53
CA VAL A 199 -17.72 -10.96 -0.40
C VAL A 199 -17.14 -11.13 1.01
N VAL A 200 -16.40 -10.15 1.51
CA VAL A 200 -15.82 -10.15 2.86
C VAL A 200 -16.92 -10.19 3.92
N LYS A 201 -17.98 -9.41 3.75
CA LYS A 201 -19.10 -9.37 4.70
C LYS A 201 -19.78 -10.74 4.83
N VAL A 202 -20.02 -11.41 3.71
CA VAL A 202 -20.60 -12.77 3.70
C VAL A 202 -19.64 -13.77 4.35
N ALA A 203 -18.35 -13.73 4.02
CA ALA A 203 -17.35 -14.61 4.62
C ALA A 203 -17.31 -14.45 6.14
N LYS A 204 -17.31 -13.21 6.63
CA LYS A 204 -17.34 -12.91 8.08
C LYS A 204 -18.59 -13.47 8.76
N SER A 205 -19.75 -13.39 8.13
CA SER A 205 -21.00 -13.91 8.70
C SER A 205 -21.00 -15.43 8.85
N LYS A 206 -20.08 -16.12 8.16
CA LYS A 206 -19.91 -17.58 8.21
C LYS A 206 -18.71 -18.02 9.06
N GLY A 207 -18.02 -17.08 9.71
CA GLY A 207 -16.85 -17.38 10.54
C GLY A 207 -15.54 -17.48 9.77
N UNK A 208 -15.48 -17.25 8.59
CA UNK A 208 -14.27 -17.36 7.83
C UNK A 208 -13.28 -16.26 8.20
N UNK A 209 -12.13 -16.58 8.11
CA UNK A 209 -11.13 -15.62 8.36
C UNK A 209 -10.86 -14.86 7.09
N UNK A 210 -10.72 -13.69 7.16
CA UNK A 210 -10.47 -12.89 6.06
C UNK A 210 -9.10 -12.32 6.18
N UNK A 211 -8.34 -12.41 5.17
CA UNK A 211 -7.10 -11.77 5.08
C UNK A 211 -7.21 -10.85 3.93
N UNK A 212 -6.95 -9.76 4.07
CA UNK A 212 -7.01 -8.77 3.09
C UNK A 212 -5.65 -8.27 2.84
N UNK A 213 -5.44 -8.24 1.83
CA UNK A 213 -4.23 -7.75 1.38
C UNK A 213 -4.43 -6.72 0.42
#